data_b535e741c4052687dd896b200600ba9c
#
_entry.id   b535e741c4052687dd896b200600ba9c
#
_cell.length_a   1.000
_cell.length_b   1.000
_cell.length_c   1.000
_cell.angle_alpha   90.00
_cell.angle_beta   90.00
_cell.angle_gamma   90.00
#
_symmetry.space_group_name_H-M   'P 1'
#
loop_
_entity.id
_entity.type
_entity.pdbx_description
1 polymer ?
#
loop_
_entity_poly.entity_id
_entity_poly.type
_entity_poly.pdbx_seq_one_letter_code
_entity_poly.pdbx_strand_id
1 'polypeptide(L)'
;TYSKGGCILHMLRKEVGDLAFYSSLEHYLTKHAYQSVEIHDLRIAFEEITGRDLSWFFNQWFLASGHPNLLIKHEYVDSTKTQSIIVEQKQTRDKTPIYRLPLAVDLYVNGGVQKETILVSERYNSFSFDVSQKPDLVNVDAEKMLLCEKNDKKSTQEWSFQYYNAPLYLDRFEAVVALGKKARKDSLAASVVLSALNDPFWKVRSIAIGNLEAIIGLYETQIKIDLIALASSDVNST
;
A
#
# COMPACT_ATOMS: atom_id res chain seq x y z
N THR A 1 3.52 -13.36 13.51
CA THR A 1 3.73 -14.45 12.51
C THR A 1 2.52 -14.57 11.58
N TYR A 2 1.30 -14.76 12.11
CA TYR A 2 0.08 -14.93 11.28
C TYR A 2 -0.16 -13.78 10.29
N SER A 3 -0.12 -12.52 10.74
CA SER A 3 -0.36 -11.35 9.86
C SER A 3 0.66 -11.28 8.71
N LYS A 4 1.95 -11.51 9.00
CA LYS A 4 2.99 -11.53 7.95
C LYS A 4 2.75 -12.67 6.96
N GLY A 5 2.45 -13.89 7.45
CA GLY A 5 2.13 -15.05 6.61
C GLY A 5 0.93 -14.80 5.70
N GLY A 6 -0.15 -14.22 6.23
CA GLY A 6 -1.33 -13.85 5.44
C GLY A 6 -1.02 -12.84 4.33
N CYS A 7 -0.22 -11.80 4.63
CA CYS A 7 0.23 -10.84 3.61
C CYS A 7 1.09 -11.50 2.52
N ILE A 8 2.00 -12.42 2.90
CA ILE A 8 2.84 -13.13 1.92
C ILE A 8 1.98 -14.02 1.02
N LEU A 9 1.02 -14.75 1.56
CA LEU A 9 0.10 -15.56 0.75
C LEU A 9 -0.76 -14.70 -0.17
N HIS A 10 -1.17 -13.51 0.28
CA HIS A 10 -1.88 -12.55 -0.55
C HIS A 10 -1.02 -12.05 -1.73
N MET A 11 0.26 -11.75 -1.48
CA MET A 11 1.21 -11.42 -2.55
C MET A 11 1.45 -12.60 -3.50
N LEU A 12 1.55 -13.82 -2.98
CA LEU A 12 1.70 -15.03 -3.81
C LEU A 12 0.46 -15.25 -4.70
N ARG A 13 -0.74 -15.04 -4.15
CA ARG A 13 -1.98 -15.08 -4.92
C ARG A 13 -1.97 -14.07 -6.09
N LYS A 14 -1.49 -12.85 -5.84
CA LYS A 14 -1.34 -11.84 -6.91
C LYS A 14 -0.32 -12.27 -7.96
N GLU A 15 0.80 -12.85 -7.54
CA GLU A 15 1.87 -13.31 -8.42
C GLU A 15 1.44 -14.43 -9.38
N VAL A 16 0.66 -15.40 -8.88
CA VAL A 16 0.26 -16.59 -9.66
C VAL A 16 -1.16 -16.48 -10.24
N GLY A 17 -1.99 -15.58 -9.72
CA GLY A 17 -3.40 -15.42 -10.07
C GLY A 17 -4.32 -16.32 -9.25
N ASP A 18 -5.61 -15.95 -9.17
CA ASP A 18 -6.59 -16.61 -8.31
C ASP A 18 -6.76 -18.09 -8.60
N LEU A 19 -6.96 -18.44 -9.86
CA LEU A 19 -7.21 -19.83 -10.25
C LEU A 19 -6.03 -20.75 -9.87
N ALA A 20 -4.81 -20.36 -10.25
CA ALA A 20 -3.62 -21.12 -9.93
C ALA A 20 -3.37 -21.17 -8.41
N PHE A 21 -3.63 -20.08 -7.70
CA PHE A 21 -3.45 -20.02 -6.24
C PHE A 21 -4.33 -21.07 -5.52
N TYR A 22 -5.63 -21.08 -5.81
CA TYR A 22 -6.55 -22.02 -5.14
C TYR A 22 -6.31 -23.47 -5.57
N SER A 23 -6.01 -23.72 -6.85
CA SER A 23 -5.65 -25.06 -7.31
C SER A 23 -4.36 -25.57 -6.67
N SER A 24 -3.37 -24.71 -6.47
CA SER A 24 -2.13 -25.06 -5.78
C SER A 24 -2.35 -25.39 -4.30
N LEU A 25 -3.22 -24.63 -3.63
CA LEU A 25 -3.58 -24.93 -2.24
C LEU A 25 -4.34 -26.25 -2.11
N GLU A 26 -5.29 -26.51 -3.00
CA GLU A 26 -6.02 -27.79 -3.02
C GLU A 26 -5.06 -28.96 -3.26
N HIS A 27 -4.16 -28.83 -4.24
CA HIS A 27 -3.14 -29.82 -4.52
C HIS A 27 -2.24 -30.09 -3.31
N TYR A 28 -1.72 -29.02 -2.68
CA TYR A 28 -0.89 -29.08 -1.49
C TYR A 28 -1.60 -29.82 -0.34
N LEU A 29 -2.82 -29.44 0.00
CA LEU A 29 -3.59 -30.01 1.09
C LEU A 29 -3.96 -31.49 0.85
N THR A 30 -4.25 -31.84 -0.40
CA THR A 30 -4.57 -33.21 -0.79
C THR A 30 -3.34 -34.11 -0.75
N LYS A 31 -2.23 -33.65 -1.37
CA LYS A 31 -0.97 -34.41 -1.47
C LYS A 31 -0.34 -34.70 -0.11
N HIS A 32 -0.47 -33.75 0.82
CA HIS A 32 0.16 -33.82 2.14
C HIS A 32 -0.85 -34.03 3.29
N ALA A 33 -2.03 -34.56 2.99
CA ALA A 33 -3.03 -34.83 4.02
C ALA A 33 -2.49 -35.72 5.14
N TYR A 34 -2.67 -35.28 6.39
CA TYR A 34 -2.22 -36.00 7.61
C TYR A 34 -0.70 -36.21 7.71
N GLN A 35 0.11 -35.45 7.01
CA GLN A 35 1.57 -35.52 7.05
C GLN A 35 2.18 -34.27 7.67
N SER A 36 3.41 -34.39 8.18
CA SER A 36 4.22 -33.21 8.51
C SER A 36 4.72 -32.57 7.24
N VAL A 37 4.70 -31.23 7.19
CA VAL A 37 5.07 -30.46 6.01
C VAL A 37 6.03 -29.32 6.37
N GLU A 38 6.81 -28.91 5.38
CA GLU A 38 7.69 -27.75 5.43
C GLU A 38 7.31 -26.73 4.35
N ILE A 39 7.93 -25.56 4.42
CA ILE A 39 7.66 -24.48 3.45
C ILE A 39 8.01 -24.87 2.00
N HIS A 40 8.97 -25.79 1.83
CA HIS A 40 9.34 -26.29 0.51
C HIS A 40 8.24 -27.13 -0.13
N ASP A 41 7.46 -27.86 0.65
CA ASP A 41 6.32 -28.65 0.14
C ASP A 41 5.25 -27.72 -0.46
N LEU A 42 4.99 -26.60 0.20
CA LEU A 42 4.09 -25.56 -0.33
C LEU A 42 4.63 -24.98 -1.64
N ARG A 43 5.93 -24.63 -1.70
CA ARG A 43 6.56 -24.12 -2.92
C ARG A 43 6.42 -25.09 -4.08
N ILE A 44 6.79 -26.38 -3.86
CA ILE A 44 6.74 -27.41 -4.89
C ILE A 44 5.31 -27.57 -5.43
N ALA A 45 4.30 -27.61 -4.55
CA ALA A 45 2.91 -27.72 -4.96
C ALA A 45 2.46 -26.55 -5.87
N PHE A 46 2.93 -25.33 -5.57
CA PHE A 46 2.67 -24.16 -6.42
C PHE A 46 3.42 -24.24 -7.75
N GLU A 47 4.66 -24.70 -7.76
CA GLU A 47 5.46 -24.88 -8.98
C GLU A 47 4.89 -26.00 -9.88
N GLU A 48 4.40 -27.11 -9.30
CA GLU A 48 3.75 -28.20 -10.03
C GLU A 48 2.49 -27.72 -10.77
N ILE A 49 1.69 -26.87 -10.17
CA ILE A 49 0.43 -26.37 -10.79
C ILE A 49 0.68 -25.22 -11.76
N THR A 50 1.61 -24.31 -11.42
CA THR A 50 1.84 -23.10 -12.23
C THR A 50 2.84 -23.32 -13.37
N GLY A 51 3.69 -24.34 -13.28
CA GLY A 51 4.82 -24.55 -14.18
C GLY A 51 5.90 -23.46 -14.08
N ARG A 52 5.90 -22.63 -13.02
CA ARG A 52 6.80 -21.49 -12.82
C ARG A 52 7.77 -21.76 -11.69
N ASP A 53 9.02 -21.30 -11.83
CA ASP A 53 9.97 -21.26 -10.71
C ASP A 53 9.59 -20.14 -9.74
N LEU A 54 9.21 -20.49 -8.53
CA LEU A 54 8.85 -19.61 -7.44
C LEU A 54 9.93 -19.53 -6.35
N SER A 55 11.09 -20.14 -6.57
CA SER A 55 12.20 -20.15 -5.61
C SER A 55 12.59 -18.75 -5.17
N TRP A 56 12.63 -17.78 -6.11
CA TRP A 56 12.93 -16.37 -5.80
C TRP A 56 11.94 -15.77 -4.80
N PHE A 57 10.63 -16.08 -4.94
CA PHE A 57 9.58 -15.55 -4.09
C PHE A 57 9.68 -16.17 -2.68
N PHE A 58 9.81 -17.48 -2.59
CA PHE A 58 9.91 -18.20 -1.31
C PHE A 58 11.19 -17.85 -0.56
N ASN A 59 12.32 -17.72 -1.25
CA ASN A 59 13.60 -17.34 -0.65
C ASN A 59 13.50 -15.96 0.01
N GLN A 60 12.93 -14.96 -0.66
CA GLN A 60 12.87 -13.60 -0.10
C GLN A 60 11.78 -13.40 0.95
N TRP A 61 10.65 -14.12 0.88
CA TRP A 61 9.50 -13.84 1.73
C TRP A 61 9.34 -14.81 2.89
N PHE A 62 9.69 -16.08 2.71
CA PHE A 62 9.55 -17.10 3.74
C PHE A 62 10.88 -17.44 4.44
N LEU A 63 11.99 -17.47 3.71
CA LEU A 63 13.28 -17.92 4.22
C LEU A 63 14.19 -16.78 4.67
N ALA A 64 14.07 -15.58 4.08
CA ALA A 64 14.83 -14.41 4.52
C ALA A 64 14.16 -13.69 5.68
N SER A 65 14.98 -13.03 6.49
CA SER A 65 14.51 -12.19 7.60
C SER A 65 14.14 -10.77 7.13
N GLY A 66 13.27 -10.09 7.89
CA GLY A 66 12.90 -8.70 7.67
C GLY A 66 11.76 -8.51 6.65
N HIS A 67 11.70 -7.31 6.09
CA HIS A 67 10.77 -6.87 5.06
C HIS A 67 11.36 -5.62 4.35
N PRO A 68 10.87 -5.24 3.16
CA PRO A 68 11.32 -4.04 2.48
C PRO A 68 10.98 -2.78 3.29
N ASN A 69 11.89 -1.81 3.27
CA ASN A 69 11.65 -0.45 3.71
C ASN A 69 11.92 0.48 2.53
N LEU A 70 10.88 1.10 1.98
CA LEU A 70 10.95 1.87 0.76
C LEU A 70 10.89 3.37 1.02
N LEU A 71 11.86 4.10 0.48
CA LEU A 71 11.76 5.55 0.30
C LEU A 71 11.43 5.84 -1.16
N ILE A 72 10.29 6.49 -1.38
CA ILE A 72 9.78 6.82 -2.71
C ILE A 72 9.82 8.33 -2.89
N LYS A 73 10.36 8.80 -4.01
CA LYS A 73 10.40 10.20 -4.42
C LYS A 73 9.82 10.36 -5.80
N HIS A 74 9.21 11.50 -6.06
CA HIS A 74 8.57 11.86 -7.31
C HIS A 74 9.18 13.14 -7.85
N GLU A 75 9.56 13.14 -9.13
CA GLU A 75 10.12 14.29 -9.81
C GLU A 75 9.41 14.47 -11.16
N TYR A 76 8.93 15.68 -11.42
CA TYR A 76 8.30 16.02 -12.69
C TYR A 76 9.11 17.11 -13.38
N VAL A 77 9.40 16.89 -14.66
CA VAL A 77 10.11 17.86 -15.52
C VAL A 77 9.15 18.36 -16.59
N ASP A 78 8.72 19.63 -16.45
CA ASP A 78 7.71 20.20 -17.34
C ASP A 78 8.18 20.36 -18.80
N SER A 79 9.47 20.67 -19.01
CA SER A 79 10.04 20.84 -20.35
C SER A 79 10.03 19.56 -21.19
N THR A 80 10.15 18.39 -20.56
CA THR A 80 10.14 17.08 -21.22
C THR A 80 8.84 16.32 -21.01
N LYS A 81 7.92 16.87 -20.21
CA LYS A 81 6.67 16.18 -19.81
C LYS A 81 6.93 14.78 -19.22
N THR A 82 7.99 14.66 -18.43
CA THR A 82 8.43 13.39 -17.87
C THR A 82 8.19 13.36 -16.37
N GLN A 83 7.48 12.32 -15.90
CA GLN A 83 7.34 11.99 -14.48
C GLN A 83 8.33 10.88 -14.12
N SER A 84 9.23 11.14 -13.17
CA SER A 84 10.14 10.14 -12.64
C SER A 84 9.72 9.67 -11.26
N ILE A 85 9.94 8.38 -10.99
CA ILE A 85 9.74 7.73 -9.70
C ILE A 85 11.07 7.12 -9.28
N ILE A 86 11.60 7.56 -8.15
CA ILE A 86 12.83 7.04 -7.56
C ILE A 86 12.48 6.21 -6.35
N VAL A 87 12.89 4.95 -6.34
CA VAL A 87 12.63 4.02 -5.24
C VAL A 87 13.95 3.55 -4.66
N GLU A 88 14.15 3.81 -3.37
CA GLU A 88 15.30 3.33 -2.60
C GLU A 88 14.85 2.31 -1.57
N GLN A 89 15.48 1.15 -1.53
CA GLN A 89 15.34 0.14 -0.49
C GLN A 89 16.27 0.46 0.69
N LYS A 90 15.69 0.93 1.81
CA LYS A 90 16.42 1.49 2.99
C LYS A 90 16.78 0.46 4.05
N GLN A 91 16.27 -0.76 3.99
CA GLN A 91 16.58 -1.80 4.98
C GLN A 91 18.08 -2.07 5.07
N THR A 92 18.54 -2.44 6.27
CA THR A 92 19.94 -2.73 6.55
C THR A 92 20.39 -4.04 5.90
N ARG A 93 21.60 -4.06 5.32
CA ARG A 93 22.11 -5.20 4.54
C ARG A 93 22.42 -6.45 5.38
N ASP A 94 22.72 -6.29 6.66
CA ASP A 94 23.30 -7.37 7.46
C ASP A 94 22.34 -8.54 7.72
N LYS A 95 21.02 -8.33 7.57
CA LYS A 95 20.01 -9.36 7.86
C LYS A 95 18.85 -9.40 6.85
N THR A 96 18.74 -8.42 5.96
CA THR A 96 17.59 -8.27 5.07
C THR A 96 18.06 -8.11 3.62
N PRO A 97 17.58 -8.95 2.68
CA PRO A 97 18.01 -8.87 1.28
C PRO A 97 17.52 -7.60 0.58
N ILE A 98 18.05 -7.35 -0.60
CA ILE A 98 17.38 -6.50 -1.59
C ILE A 98 16.26 -7.32 -2.20
N TYR A 99 15.06 -6.81 -2.12
CA TYR A 99 13.86 -7.50 -2.60
C TYR A 99 13.61 -7.24 -4.08
N ARG A 100 13.07 -8.23 -4.75
CA ARG A 100 12.48 -8.10 -6.07
C ARG A 100 10.99 -7.82 -5.91
N LEU A 101 10.54 -6.62 -6.30
CA LEU A 101 9.20 -6.11 -6.03
C LEU A 101 8.55 -5.65 -7.33
N PRO A 102 7.69 -6.45 -7.96
CA PRO A 102 6.80 -5.97 -9.01
C PRO A 102 5.72 -5.10 -8.37
N LEU A 103 5.59 -3.85 -8.83
CA LEU A 103 4.66 -2.87 -8.27
C LEU A 103 3.78 -2.26 -9.35
N ALA A 104 2.49 -2.20 -9.10
CA ALA A 104 1.58 -1.40 -9.89
C ALA A 104 1.74 0.08 -9.53
N VAL A 105 1.69 0.94 -10.54
CA VAL A 105 1.74 2.40 -10.39
C VAL A 105 0.60 3.02 -11.17
N ASP A 106 -0.20 3.83 -10.51
CA ASP A 106 -1.24 4.64 -11.14
C ASP A 106 -0.80 6.12 -11.17
N LEU A 107 -0.71 6.69 -12.38
CA LEU A 107 -0.48 8.11 -12.58
C LEU A 107 -1.82 8.77 -12.95
N TYR A 108 -2.29 9.65 -12.08
CA TYR A 108 -3.52 10.41 -12.29
C TYR A 108 -3.20 11.69 -13.05
N VAL A 109 -3.58 11.76 -14.31
CA VAL A 109 -3.24 12.84 -15.22
C VAL A 109 -4.48 13.29 -15.99
N ASN A 110 -4.80 14.58 -15.93
CA ASN A 110 -5.88 15.17 -16.72
C ASN A 110 -7.22 14.44 -16.58
N GLY A 111 -7.58 14.06 -15.36
CA GLY A 111 -8.83 13.35 -15.04
C GLY A 111 -8.86 11.87 -15.45
N GLY A 112 -7.77 11.35 -16.05
CA GLY A 112 -7.59 9.93 -16.37
C GLY A 112 -6.56 9.26 -15.47
N VAL A 113 -6.43 7.93 -15.62
CA VAL A 113 -5.42 7.13 -14.92
C VAL A 113 -4.60 6.35 -15.93
N GLN A 114 -3.31 6.66 -16.00
CA GLN A 114 -2.31 5.87 -16.72
C GLN A 114 -1.78 4.80 -15.77
N LYS A 115 -1.91 3.51 -16.15
CA LYS A 115 -1.49 2.37 -15.33
C LYS A 115 -0.19 1.80 -15.86
N GLU A 116 0.76 1.67 -14.95
CA GLU A 116 2.10 1.16 -15.25
C GLU A 116 2.48 0.04 -14.28
N THR A 117 3.50 -0.73 -14.65
CA THR A 117 4.11 -1.73 -13.77
C THR A 117 5.61 -1.49 -13.75
N ILE A 118 6.19 -1.44 -12.55
CA ILE A 118 7.64 -1.29 -12.37
C ILE A 118 8.19 -2.50 -11.63
N LEU A 119 9.46 -2.83 -11.88
CA LEU A 119 10.18 -3.85 -11.14
C LEU A 119 11.32 -3.22 -10.33
N VAL A 120 11.12 -3.14 -9.03
CA VAL A 120 12.17 -2.69 -8.09
C VAL A 120 12.98 -3.92 -7.70
N SER A 121 14.24 -4.00 -8.14
CA SER A 121 15.12 -5.16 -7.89
C SER A 121 16.50 -4.77 -7.36
N GLU A 122 16.78 -3.47 -7.32
CA GLU A 122 18.04 -2.93 -6.86
C GLU A 122 17.82 -2.04 -5.63
N ARG A 123 18.94 -1.66 -4.97
CA ARG A 123 18.86 -0.70 -3.86
C ARG A 123 18.30 0.64 -4.30
N TYR A 124 18.65 1.07 -5.51
CA TYR A 124 18.19 2.30 -6.13
C TYR A 124 17.63 1.98 -7.51
N ASN A 125 16.38 2.33 -7.73
CA ASN A 125 15.74 2.24 -9.04
C ASN A 125 15.16 3.59 -9.40
N SER A 126 15.23 3.95 -10.69
CA SER A 126 14.56 5.12 -11.26
C SER A 126 13.76 4.69 -12.49
N PHE A 127 12.52 5.14 -12.53
CA PHE A 127 11.57 4.88 -13.62
C PHE A 127 11.06 6.21 -14.14
N SER A 128 10.93 6.35 -15.46
CA SER A 128 10.45 7.58 -16.10
C SER A 128 9.29 7.28 -17.02
N PHE A 129 8.27 8.12 -16.98
CA PHE A 129 7.03 7.98 -17.74
C PHE A 129 6.72 9.28 -18.45
N ASP A 130 6.37 9.18 -19.73
CA ASP A 130 5.87 10.32 -20.48
C ASP A 130 4.42 10.58 -20.08
N VAL A 131 4.12 11.83 -19.72
CA VAL A 131 2.79 12.26 -19.30
C VAL A 131 2.41 13.57 -20.01
N SER A 132 1.13 13.82 -20.22
CA SER A 132 0.67 15.03 -20.90
C SER A 132 0.91 16.31 -20.10
N GLN A 133 0.87 16.20 -18.78
CA GLN A 133 1.11 17.27 -17.81
C GLN A 133 1.52 16.68 -16.47
N LYS A 134 1.87 17.53 -15.49
CA LYS A 134 2.17 17.08 -14.13
C LYS A 134 1.00 16.27 -13.56
N PRO A 135 1.25 15.03 -13.08
CA PRO A 135 0.21 14.23 -12.42
C PRO A 135 -0.34 14.92 -11.17
N ASP A 136 -1.64 14.80 -10.94
CA ASP A 136 -2.29 15.19 -9.69
C ASP A 136 -1.89 14.23 -8.55
N LEU A 137 -1.59 12.97 -8.91
CA LEU A 137 -1.12 11.92 -8.00
C LEU A 137 -0.29 10.89 -8.76
N VAL A 138 0.79 10.45 -8.15
CA VAL A 138 1.50 9.21 -8.48
C VAL A 138 1.31 8.23 -7.33
N ASN A 139 0.56 7.15 -7.56
CA ASN A 139 0.24 6.14 -6.56
C ASN A 139 1.08 4.88 -6.78
N VAL A 140 2.17 4.75 -6.04
CA VAL A 140 3.04 3.57 -6.09
C VAL A 140 2.48 2.48 -5.18
N ASP A 141 2.54 1.21 -5.62
CA ASP A 141 1.81 0.09 -5.05
C ASP A 141 0.30 0.38 -5.06
N ALA A 142 -0.19 0.73 -6.26
CA ALA A 142 -1.59 1.16 -6.47
C ALA A 142 -2.62 0.08 -6.09
N GLU A 143 -2.24 -1.19 -6.13
CA GLU A 143 -3.08 -2.31 -5.73
C GLU A 143 -2.96 -2.66 -4.23
N LYS A 144 -2.07 -1.96 -3.48
CA LYS A 144 -1.83 -2.16 -2.04
C LYS A 144 -1.53 -3.61 -1.65
N MET A 145 -0.72 -4.27 -2.47
CA MET A 145 -0.40 -5.69 -2.32
C MET A 145 0.88 -5.92 -1.51
N LEU A 146 1.77 -4.93 -1.45
CA LEU A 146 3.11 -5.14 -0.93
C LEU A 146 3.16 -5.10 0.61
N LEU A 147 3.74 -6.12 1.20
CA LEU A 147 4.17 -6.08 2.60
C LEU A 147 5.47 -5.27 2.73
N CYS A 148 5.38 -4.02 3.14
CA CYS A 148 6.55 -3.15 3.32
C CYS A 148 6.30 -2.04 4.32
N GLU A 149 7.38 -1.42 4.81
CA GLU A 149 7.34 -0.05 5.29
C GLU A 149 7.53 0.89 4.10
N LYS A 150 6.67 1.90 3.99
CA LYS A 150 6.66 2.82 2.86
C LYS A 150 6.73 4.27 3.33
N ASN A 151 7.77 4.99 2.91
CA ASN A 151 7.91 6.43 3.09
C ASN A 151 7.80 7.11 1.74
N ASP A 152 6.58 7.42 1.35
CA ASP A 152 6.25 8.03 0.08
C ASP A 152 6.22 9.57 0.23
N LYS A 153 7.07 10.26 -0.53
CA LYS A 153 7.26 11.71 -0.44
C LYS A 153 6.26 12.45 -1.32
N LYS A 154 5.06 12.62 -0.79
CA LYS A 154 3.96 13.37 -1.41
C LYS A 154 3.71 14.71 -0.70
N SER A 155 3.26 15.69 -1.47
CA SER A 155 2.74 16.96 -0.97
C SER A 155 1.40 16.75 -0.24
N THR A 156 0.93 17.77 0.46
CA THR A 156 -0.41 17.77 1.07
C THR A 156 -1.50 17.63 0.00
N GLN A 157 -1.31 18.29 -1.14
CA GLN A 157 -2.24 18.24 -2.28
C GLN A 157 -2.34 16.82 -2.85
N GLU A 158 -1.22 16.14 -3.09
CA GLU A 158 -1.21 14.75 -3.60
C GLU A 158 -1.85 13.78 -2.62
N TRP A 159 -1.58 13.92 -1.31
CA TRP A 159 -2.25 13.11 -0.28
C TRP A 159 -3.75 13.40 -0.20
N SER A 160 -4.16 14.67 -0.32
CA SER A 160 -5.57 15.05 -0.37
C SER A 160 -6.25 14.46 -1.61
N PHE A 161 -5.61 14.57 -2.77
CA PHE A 161 -6.10 13.97 -4.01
C PHE A 161 -6.26 12.44 -3.88
N GLN A 162 -5.27 11.76 -3.28
CA GLN A 162 -5.32 10.32 -3.03
C GLN A 162 -6.53 9.94 -2.18
N TYR A 163 -6.80 10.68 -1.10
CA TYR A 163 -7.95 10.42 -0.23
C TYR A 163 -9.29 10.46 -1.00
N TYR A 164 -9.47 11.45 -1.86
CA TYR A 164 -10.75 11.64 -2.54
C TYR A 164 -10.90 10.84 -3.84
N ASN A 165 -9.82 10.42 -4.49
CA ASN A 165 -9.87 9.89 -5.86
C ASN A 165 -9.33 8.48 -6.02
N ALA A 166 -8.45 7.99 -5.13
CA ALA A 166 -7.95 6.62 -5.23
C ALA A 166 -8.97 5.61 -4.67
N PRO A 167 -9.12 4.43 -5.31
CA PRO A 167 -10.30 3.58 -5.11
C PRO A 167 -10.27 2.76 -3.81
N LEU A 168 -9.08 2.44 -3.28
CA LEU A 168 -8.96 1.49 -2.18
C LEU A 168 -9.07 2.18 -0.82
N TYR A 169 -9.64 1.48 0.17
CA TYR A 169 -9.66 2.01 1.53
C TYR A 169 -8.25 2.24 2.11
N LEU A 170 -7.26 1.43 1.67
CA LEU A 170 -5.86 1.61 2.09
C LEU A 170 -5.24 2.88 1.52
N ASP A 171 -5.66 3.34 0.34
CA ASP A 171 -5.25 4.66 -0.18
C ASP A 171 -5.72 5.77 0.75
N ARG A 172 -7.00 5.72 1.15
CA ARG A 172 -7.58 6.70 2.07
C ARG A 172 -6.94 6.63 3.45
N PHE A 173 -6.69 5.42 3.95
CA PHE A 173 -5.99 5.19 5.21
C PHE A 173 -4.59 5.80 5.20
N GLU A 174 -3.76 5.51 4.18
CA GLU A 174 -2.42 6.07 4.02
C GLU A 174 -2.45 7.60 3.98
N ALA A 175 -3.39 8.17 3.24
CA ALA A 175 -3.56 9.61 3.13
C ALA A 175 -3.90 10.25 4.48
N VAL A 176 -4.85 9.71 5.24
CA VAL A 176 -5.22 10.24 6.56
C VAL A 176 -4.08 10.10 7.57
N VAL A 177 -3.32 9.00 7.55
CA VAL A 177 -2.12 8.84 8.39
C VAL A 177 -1.06 9.89 8.06
N ALA A 178 -0.83 10.19 6.78
CA ALA A 178 0.15 11.19 6.36
C ALA A 178 -0.29 12.62 6.68
N LEU A 179 -1.56 12.94 6.41
CA LEU A 179 -2.15 14.27 6.62
C LEU A 179 -2.37 14.58 8.09
N GLY A 180 -2.74 13.60 8.91
CA GLY A 180 -2.87 13.79 10.36
C GLY A 180 -1.64 14.38 11.04
N LYS A 181 -0.45 13.99 10.58
CA LYS A 181 0.83 14.56 11.06
C LYS A 181 1.03 16.03 10.71
N LYS A 182 0.31 16.54 9.71
CA LYS A 182 0.41 17.93 9.21
C LYS A 182 -0.79 18.80 9.62
N ALA A 183 -1.90 18.18 10.03
CA ALA A 183 -3.21 18.83 10.23
C ALA A 183 -3.17 20.04 11.16
N ARG A 184 -2.30 20.05 12.16
CA ARG A 184 -2.15 21.21 13.07
C ARG A 184 -1.68 22.48 12.38
N LYS A 185 -0.94 22.39 11.27
CA LYS A 185 -0.29 23.51 10.60
C LYS A 185 -0.77 23.73 9.15
N ASP A 186 -1.59 22.84 8.66
CA ASP A 186 -2.02 22.80 7.26
C ASP A 186 -3.54 22.59 7.21
N SER A 187 -4.26 23.64 6.79
CA SER A 187 -5.73 23.64 6.77
C SER A 187 -6.31 22.63 5.79
N LEU A 188 -5.62 22.35 4.66
CA LEU A 188 -6.04 21.30 3.72
C LEU A 188 -5.90 19.92 4.36
N ALA A 189 -4.80 19.69 5.08
CA ALA A 189 -4.63 18.44 5.83
C ALA A 189 -5.70 18.28 6.92
N ALA A 190 -6.02 19.35 7.65
CA ALA A 190 -7.08 19.35 8.66
C ALA A 190 -8.45 19.03 8.06
N SER A 191 -8.79 19.64 6.91
CA SER A 191 -10.07 19.40 6.24
C SER A 191 -10.25 17.96 5.80
N VAL A 192 -9.18 17.30 5.33
CA VAL A 192 -9.24 15.86 4.99
C VAL A 192 -9.42 14.99 6.23
N VAL A 193 -8.73 15.30 7.34
CA VAL A 193 -8.92 14.56 8.61
C VAL A 193 -10.36 14.69 9.09
N LEU A 194 -10.98 15.87 9.01
CA LEU A 194 -12.40 16.06 9.34
C LEU A 194 -13.32 15.27 8.40
N SER A 195 -13.09 15.33 7.09
CA SER A 195 -13.87 14.54 6.12
C SER A 195 -13.77 13.05 6.40
N ALA A 196 -12.62 12.56 6.87
CA ALA A 196 -12.37 11.16 7.16
C ALA A 196 -13.13 10.64 8.41
N LEU A 197 -13.71 11.50 9.22
CA LEU A 197 -14.66 11.08 10.28
C LEU A 197 -15.92 10.42 9.68
N ASN A 198 -16.26 10.75 8.45
CA ASN A 198 -17.41 10.22 7.73
C ASN A 198 -17.01 9.18 6.65
N ASP A 199 -15.79 8.66 6.69
CA ASP A 199 -15.34 7.63 5.72
C ASP A 199 -16.21 6.36 5.84
N PRO A 200 -16.58 5.71 4.73
CA PRO A 200 -17.38 4.49 4.78
C PRO A 200 -16.68 3.34 5.52
N PHE A 201 -15.33 3.34 5.57
CA PHE A 201 -14.59 2.28 6.24
C PHE A 201 -14.19 2.68 7.67
N TRP A 202 -14.66 1.91 8.65
CA TRP A 202 -14.49 2.18 10.08
C TRP A 202 -13.03 2.45 10.51
N LYS A 203 -12.05 1.75 9.90
CA LYS A 203 -10.63 1.91 10.26
C LYS A 203 -10.09 3.28 9.86
N VAL A 204 -10.57 3.85 8.76
CA VAL A 204 -10.22 5.21 8.33
C VAL A 204 -10.82 6.23 9.32
N ARG A 205 -12.08 6.03 9.73
CA ARG A 205 -12.71 6.85 10.78
C ARG A 205 -11.93 6.79 12.10
N SER A 206 -11.51 5.60 12.52
CA SER A 206 -10.70 5.38 13.74
C SER A 206 -9.38 6.16 13.72
N ILE A 207 -8.67 6.16 12.57
CA ILE A 207 -7.43 6.94 12.41
C ILE A 207 -7.72 8.44 12.40
N ALA A 208 -8.82 8.89 11.78
CA ALA A 208 -9.22 10.29 11.80
C ALA A 208 -9.47 10.76 13.24
N ILE A 209 -10.23 9.99 14.03
CA ILE A 209 -10.48 10.27 15.46
C ILE A 209 -9.16 10.40 16.23
N GLY A 210 -8.21 9.49 16.02
CA GLY A 210 -6.89 9.55 16.66
C GLY A 210 -6.04 10.78 16.31
N ASN A 211 -6.38 11.53 15.26
CA ASN A 211 -5.70 12.75 14.86
C ASN A 211 -6.43 14.04 15.28
N LEU A 212 -7.60 13.95 15.92
CA LEU A 212 -8.41 15.13 16.28
C LEU A 212 -7.76 16.02 17.33
N GLU A 213 -6.99 15.47 18.26
CA GLU A 213 -6.28 16.24 19.27
C GLU A 213 -5.44 17.38 18.65
N ALA A 214 -4.85 17.13 17.48
CA ALA A 214 -4.01 18.11 16.79
C ALA A 214 -4.80 19.33 16.27
N ILE A 215 -6.11 19.21 16.05
CA ILE A 215 -6.96 20.22 15.38
C ILE A 215 -8.18 20.67 16.19
N ILE A 216 -8.43 20.07 17.37
CA ILE A 216 -9.63 20.33 18.17
C ILE A 216 -9.80 21.81 18.52
N GLY A 217 -8.71 22.51 18.83
CA GLY A 217 -8.76 23.95 19.14
C GLY A 217 -9.16 24.84 17.96
N LEU A 218 -9.11 24.35 16.73
CA LEU A 218 -9.49 25.08 15.51
C LEU A 218 -10.91 24.72 15.02
N TYR A 219 -11.38 23.51 15.31
CA TYR A 219 -12.62 22.95 14.75
C TYR A 219 -13.54 22.34 15.80
N GLU A 220 -13.48 22.82 17.06
CA GLU A 220 -14.14 22.20 18.20
C GLU A 220 -15.64 21.93 17.99
N THR A 221 -16.37 22.92 17.45
CA THR A 221 -17.83 22.79 17.22
C THR A 221 -18.13 21.71 16.18
N GLN A 222 -17.41 21.67 15.07
CA GLN A 222 -17.60 20.67 14.02
C GLN A 222 -17.27 19.28 14.54
N ILE A 223 -16.14 19.14 15.23
CA ILE A 223 -15.68 17.86 15.80
C ILE A 223 -16.71 17.32 16.79
N LYS A 224 -17.28 18.15 17.65
CA LYS A 224 -18.34 17.73 18.60
C LYS A 224 -19.55 17.18 17.87
N ILE A 225 -20.02 17.87 16.83
CA ILE A 225 -21.15 17.43 16.01
C ILE A 225 -20.88 16.07 15.39
N ASP A 226 -19.72 15.92 14.72
CA ASP A 226 -19.36 14.70 14.02
C ASP A 226 -19.19 13.51 15.00
N LEU A 227 -18.55 13.73 16.14
CA LEU A 227 -18.39 12.68 17.17
C LEU A 227 -19.72 12.24 17.78
N ILE A 228 -20.67 13.17 18.04
CA ILE A 228 -22.00 12.83 18.53
C ILE A 228 -22.74 11.99 17.48
N ALA A 229 -22.67 12.37 16.20
CA ALA A 229 -23.28 11.62 15.11
C ALA A 229 -22.69 10.20 15.01
N LEU A 230 -21.36 10.06 15.04
CA LEU A 230 -20.70 8.76 15.04
C LEU A 230 -21.09 7.90 16.24
N ALA A 231 -21.08 8.45 17.45
CA ALA A 231 -21.46 7.72 18.67
C ALA A 231 -22.91 7.20 18.62
N SER A 232 -23.77 7.86 17.85
CA SER A 232 -25.20 7.50 17.75
C SER A 232 -25.50 6.52 16.62
N SER A 233 -24.64 6.44 15.57
CA SER A 233 -24.97 5.73 14.32
C SER A 233 -23.89 4.77 13.82
N ASP A 234 -22.67 4.80 14.36
CA ASP A 234 -21.60 3.90 13.89
C ASP A 234 -21.84 2.47 14.39
N VAL A 235 -22.02 1.54 13.45
CA VAL A 235 -22.21 0.09 13.73
C VAL A 235 -20.95 -0.59 14.28
N ASN A 236 -19.79 0.05 14.19
CA ASN A 236 -18.49 -0.45 14.68
C ASN A 236 -18.05 0.36 15.92
N SER A 237 -18.93 0.44 16.92
CA SER A 237 -18.69 1.15 18.17
C SER A 237 -17.71 0.41 19.09
N THR A 238 -16.47 0.18 18.69
CA THR A 238 -15.42 -0.38 19.56
C THR A 238 -14.32 0.62 19.77
#